data_ab6841e96f16b546a29dcc887ad69d35
#
_entry.id   ab6841e96f16b546a29dcc887ad69d35
#
_cell.length_a   1.000
_cell.length_b   1.000
_cell.length_c   1.000
_cell.angle_alpha   90.00
_cell.angle_beta   90.00
_cell.angle_gamma   90.00
#
_symmetry.space_group_name_H-M   'P 1'
#
loop_
_entity.id
_entity.type
_entity.pdbx_description
1 polymer ?
#
loop_
_entity_poly.entity_id
_entity_poly.type
_entity_poly.pdbx_seq_one_letter_code
_entity_poly.pdbx_strand_id
1 'polypeptide(L)'
;MKKNGMVWILCLFFILFCPRSVYAEEFVSTKNGLDVMFVMDYSGSMKTNDSQDIARGMVKAFVDTVHSADIRVGFVAYNDRILTSTSPLTIQTEEERAKLKELIDQEQYAGNTDIGLGLSYGYELLGKPSGRKQVIVLISDGEADLQGSDTGRTTEISKQDMTAVAQECARTGIRIYTIAFGDYDGNTQTLKEISENTLA
;
A
#
# COMPACT_ATOMS: atom_id res chain seq x y z
N MET A 1 -6.69 -81.38 -27.05
CA MET A 1 -7.09 -80.42 -28.07
C MET A 1 -7.48 -79.15 -27.33
N LYS A 2 -6.57 -78.24 -27.16
CA LYS A 2 -6.34 -76.90 -27.75
C LYS A 2 -7.62 -76.08 -27.84
N LYS A 3 -7.69 -75.03 -26.94
CA LYS A 3 -7.98 -73.64 -27.23
C LYS A 3 -8.30 -72.91 -25.92
N ASN A 4 -7.46 -72.04 -25.45
CA ASN A 4 -7.85 -70.89 -24.68
C ASN A 4 -6.59 -70.03 -24.36
N GLY A 5 -6.23 -69.27 -25.33
CA GLY A 5 -5.18 -68.27 -25.18
C GLY A 5 -5.56 -67.11 -26.04
N MET A 6 -6.43 -66.21 -25.52
CA MET A 6 -6.62 -64.88 -26.14
C MET A 6 -7.71 -64.08 -25.42
N VAL A 7 -7.49 -63.75 -24.18
CA VAL A 7 -8.36 -62.77 -23.47
C VAL A 7 -7.57 -61.82 -22.59
N TRP A 8 -6.25 -61.87 -22.50
CA TRP A 8 -5.48 -61.08 -21.53
C TRP A 8 -4.74 -59.86 -22.11
N ILE A 9 -5.02 -59.39 -23.34
CA ILE A 9 -4.29 -58.27 -23.96
C ILE A 9 -5.14 -56.99 -24.09
N LEU A 10 -6.37 -56.96 -23.61
CA LEU A 10 -7.27 -55.80 -23.81
C LEU A 10 -7.45 -54.86 -22.59
N CYS A 11 -6.81 -55.17 -21.48
CA CYS A 11 -6.93 -54.30 -20.26
C CYS A 11 -5.76 -53.35 -19.99
N LEU A 12 -4.74 -53.34 -20.85
CA LEU A 12 -3.51 -52.54 -20.56
C LEU A 12 -3.38 -51.24 -21.37
N PHE A 13 -4.41 -50.85 -22.13
CA PHE A 13 -4.34 -49.67 -23.01
C PHE A 13 -5.23 -48.50 -22.54
N PHE A 14 -5.88 -48.58 -21.37
CA PHE A 14 -6.81 -47.54 -20.91
C PHE A 14 -6.26 -46.64 -19.80
N ILE A 15 -4.97 -46.78 -19.44
CA ILE A 15 -4.38 -46.00 -18.31
C ILE A 15 -3.52 -44.82 -18.79
N LEU A 16 -3.37 -44.59 -20.11
CA LEU A 16 -2.47 -43.55 -20.63
C LEU A 16 -3.15 -42.32 -21.25
N PHE A 17 -4.47 -42.19 -21.11
CA PHE A 17 -5.18 -40.97 -21.52
C PHE A 17 -5.90 -40.35 -20.32
N CYS A 18 -5.15 -39.99 -19.27
CA CYS A 18 -5.61 -38.99 -18.34
C CYS A 18 -5.31 -37.60 -18.97
N PRO A 19 -6.30 -36.82 -19.41
CA PRO A 19 -6.02 -35.47 -19.82
C PRO A 19 -5.47 -34.77 -18.60
N ARG A 20 -4.16 -34.50 -18.57
CA ARG A 20 -3.61 -33.50 -17.70
C ARG A 20 -4.38 -32.23 -18.01
N SER A 21 -5.27 -31.82 -17.11
CA SER A 21 -5.78 -30.47 -17.09
C SER A 21 -4.56 -29.58 -16.98
N VAL A 22 -4.11 -29.07 -18.11
CA VAL A 22 -3.23 -27.92 -18.16
C VAL A 22 -4.10 -26.81 -17.60
N TYR A 23 -3.95 -26.52 -16.31
CA TYR A 23 -4.38 -25.24 -15.80
C TYR A 23 -3.56 -24.22 -16.61
N ALA A 24 -4.18 -23.65 -17.63
CA ALA A 24 -3.70 -22.42 -18.18
C ALA A 24 -3.71 -21.43 -17.00
N GLU A 25 -2.54 -21.16 -16.44
CA GLU A 25 -2.37 -19.92 -15.69
C GLU A 25 -2.85 -18.85 -16.65
N GLU A 26 -4.01 -18.26 -16.35
CA GLU A 26 -4.45 -17.05 -16.99
C GLU A 26 -3.28 -16.09 -16.83
N PHE A 27 -2.58 -15.85 -17.91
CA PHE A 27 -1.63 -14.75 -17.99
C PHE A 27 -2.47 -13.50 -17.81
N VAL A 28 -2.64 -13.09 -16.54
CA VAL A 28 -3.22 -11.79 -16.20
C VAL A 28 -2.30 -10.80 -16.90
N SER A 29 -2.75 -10.30 -18.03
CA SER A 29 -2.11 -9.20 -18.74
C SER A 29 -1.99 -8.08 -17.71
N THR A 30 -0.81 -7.97 -17.10
CA THR A 30 -0.51 -6.86 -16.21
C THR A 30 -0.63 -5.61 -17.05
N LYS A 31 -1.72 -4.85 -16.87
CA LYS A 31 -1.76 -3.48 -17.37
C LYS A 31 -0.50 -2.82 -16.83
N ASN A 32 0.42 -2.50 -17.74
CA ASN A 32 1.65 -1.80 -17.36
C ASN A 32 1.25 -0.48 -16.69
N GLY A 33 1.25 -0.44 -15.38
CA GLY A 33 0.88 0.77 -14.65
C GLY A 33 1.19 0.63 -13.16
N LEU A 34 1.40 1.77 -12.52
CA LEU A 34 1.72 1.89 -11.11
C LEU A 34 0.78 2.89 -10.45
N ASP A 35 0.18 2.48 -9.34
CA ASP A 35 -0.56 3.37 -8.44
C ASP A 35 0.28 3.58 -7.19
N VAL A 36 0.62 4.83 -6.91
CA VAL A 36 1.37 5.24 -5.72
C VAL A 36 0.44 5.99 -4.79
N MET A 37 0.28 5.50 -3.57
CA MET A 37 -0.47 6.16 -2.51
C MET A 37 0.48 6.70 -1.46
N PHE A 38 0.58 8.01 -1.36
CA PHE A 38 1.27 8.66 -0.25
C PHE A 38 0.32 8.77 0.94
N VAL A 39 0.75 8.25 2.09
CA VAL A 39 0.06 8.36 3.38
C VAL A 39 0.97 9.13 4.31
N MET A 40 0.66 10.40 4.53
CA MET A 40 1.56 11.34 5.17
C MET A 40 1.02 11.83 6.50
N ASP A 41 1.84 11.74 7.51
CA ASP A 41 1.60 12.20 8.87
C ASP A 41 1.64 13.73 8.96
N TYR A 42 0.58 14.29 9.51
CA TYR A 42 0.45 15.74 9.84
C TYR A 42 0.26 15.94 11.34
N SER A 43 0.68 15.01 12.17
CA SER A 43 0.65 15.15 13.64
C SER A 43 1.54 16.30 14.12
N GLY A 44 1.32 16.70 15.37
CA GLY A 44 2.03 17.82 15.96
C GLY A 44 3.55 17.63 16.08
N SER A 45 4.01 16.39 16.27
CA SER A 45 5.44 16.03 16.37
C SER A 45 6.21 16.28 15.07
N MET A 46 5.57 16.10 13.91
CA MET A 46 6.15 16.39 12.60
C MET A 46 6.62 17.84 12.48
N LYS A 47 5.97 18.80 13.15
CA LYS A 47 6.40 20.19 13.15
C LYS A 47 7.83 20.37 13.70
N THR A 48 8.26 19.50 14.61
CA THR A 48 9.59 19.55 15.21
C THR A 48 10.55 18.62 14.47
N ASN A 49 10.10 17.39 14.14
CA ASN A 49 10.94 16.35 13.57
C ASN A 49 11.17 16.54 12.06
N ASP A 50 10.29 17.27 11.38
CA ASP A 50 10.46 17.75 10.00
C ASP A 50 10.39 19.28 9.91
N SER A 51 11.17 19.98 10.73
CA SER A 51 11.15 21.45 10.84
C SER A 51 11.47 22.20 9.54
N GLN A 52 12.05 21.51 8.55
CA GLN A 52 12.33 22.06 7.22
C GLN A 52 11.29 21.67 6.17
N ASP A 53 10.21 20.99 6.58
CA ASP A 53 9.11 20.57 5.70
C ASP A 53 9.59 19.69 4.51
N ILE A 54 10.55 18.82 4.79
CA ILE A 54 11.17 17.95 3.80
C ILE A 54 10.15 16.91 3.29
N ALA A 55 9.29 16.38 4.15
CA ALA A 55 8.29 15.39 3.82
C ALA A 55 7.36 15.88 2.70
N ARG A 56 6.77 17.07 2.85
CA ARG A 56 5.94 17.70 1.79
C ARG A 56 6.77 17.98 0.55
N GLY A 57 7.98 18.50 0.74
CA GLY A 57 8.92 18.75 -0.36
C GLY A 57 9.21 17.52 -1.20
N MET A 58 9.43 16.36 -0.57
CA MET A 58 9.67 15.09 -1.27
C MET A 58 8.47 14.62 -2.07
N VAL A 59 7.26 14.67 -1.50
CA VAL A 59 6.04 14.27 -2.22
C VAL A 59 5.80 15.21 -3.41
N LYS A 60 5.95 16.53 -3.23
CA LYS A 60 5.82 17.51 -4.33
C LYS A 60 6.88 17.31 -5.42
N ALA A 61 8.12 17.02 -5.05
CA ALA A 61 9.18 16.70 -6.02
C ALA A 61 8.88 15.43 -6.82
N PHE A 62 8.31 14.39 -6.16
CA PHE A 62 7.83 13.21 -6.86
C PHE A 62 6.73 13.56 -7.86
N VAL A 63 5.74 14.35 -7.47
CA VAL A 63 4.65 14.83 -8.35
C VAL A 63 5.20 15.58 -9.56
N ASP A 64 6.22 16.42 -9.38
CA ASP A 64 6.84 17.19 -10.46
C ASP A 64 7.68 16.31 -11.41
N THR A 65 8.22 15.19 -10.95
CA THR A 65 9.07 14.31 -11.76
C THR A 65 8.29 13.23 -12.52
N VAL A 66 7.05 12.94 -12.13
CA VAL A 66 6.23 11.92 -12.79
C VAL A 66 5.61 12.46 -14.08
N HIS A 67 6.04 11.91 -15.21
CA HIS A 67 5.52 12.27 -16.55
C HIS A 67 4.88 11.10 -17.29
N SER A 68 4.90 9.89 -16.71
CA SER A 68 4.31 8.71 -17.35
C SER A 68 2.80 8.65 -17.11
N ALA A 69 2.03 8.47 -18.19
CA ALA A 69 0.59 8.23 -18.13
C ALA A 69 0.22 6.91 -17.41
N ASP A 70 1.18 6.02 -17.26
CA ASP A 70 1.00 4.74 -16.59
C ASP A 70 1.14 4.86 -15.06
N ILE A 71 1.50 6.03 -14.52
CA ILE A 71 1.59 6.27 -13.09
C ILE A 71 0.41 7.13 -12.63
N ARG A 72 -0.27 6.67 -11.58
CA ARG A 72 -1.30 7.44 -10.89
C ARG A 72 -0.85 7.68 -9.45
N VAL A 73 -1.15 8.84 -8.92
CA VAL A 73 -0.75 9.27 -7.59
C VAL A 73 -1.97 9.58 -6.75
N GLY A 74 -2.07 8.96 -5.59
CA GLY A 74 -3.03 9.26 -4.54
C GLY A 74 -2.33 9.86 -3.33
N PHE A 75 -3.10 10.50 -2.47
CA PHE A 75 -2.58 11.18 -1.29
C PHE A 75 -3.56 11.08 -0.12
N VAL A 76 -3.04 10.90 1.07
CA VAL A 76 -3.77 10.98 2.35
C VAL A 76 -2.93 11.79 3.33
N ALA A 77 -3.47 12.88 3.82
CA ALA A 77 -2.97 13.59 5.00
C ALA A 77 -3.76 13.12 6.22
N TYR A 78 -3.07 12.72 7.27
CA TYR A 78 -3.71 12.28 8.52
C TYR A 78 -2.97 12.81 9.75
N ASN A 79 -3.69 12.89 10.85
CA ASN A 79 -3.18 12.97 12.20
C ASN A 79 -3.97 11.98 13.09
N ASP A 80 -4.78 12.39 14.06
CA ASP A 80 -5.76 11.51 14.73
C ASP A 80 -7.08 11.39 13.95
N ARG A 81 -7.16 12.01 12.78
CA ARG A 81 -8.27 11.91 11.80
C ARG A 81 -7.73 12.09 10.38
N ILE A 82 -8.55 11.75 9.38
CA ILE A 82 -8.22 12.05 7.99
C ILE A 82 -8.50 13.54 7.74
N LEU A 83 -7.48 14.26 7.30
CA LEU A 83 -7.52 15.71 7.06
C LEU A 83 -7.95 15.99 5.62
N THR A 84 -7.18 15.47 4.67
CA THR A 84 -7.49 15.57 3.24
C THR A 84 -7.02 14.32 2.50
N SER A 85 -7.63 14.03 1.35
CA SER A 85 -7.25 12.85 0.58
C SER A 85 -7.68 12.91 -0.88
N THR A 86 -7.02 12.12 -1.71
CA THR A 86 -7.44 11.83 -3.08
C THR A 86 -7.06 10.40 -3.47
N SER A 87 -7.97 9.72 -4.19
CA SER A 87 -7.66 8.43 -4.81
C SER A 87 -6.58 8.59 -5.89
N PRO A 88 -5.90 7.50 -6.29
CA PRO A 88 -4.91 7.56 -7.37
C PRO A 88 -5.50 8.12 -8.67
N LEU A 89 -4.95 9.23 -9.13
CA LEU A 89 -5.32 9.93 -10.36
C LEU A 89 -4.08 10.16 -11.24
N THR A 90 -4.29 10.35 -12.52
CA THR A 90 -3.22 10.77 -13.43
C THR A 90 -2.83 12.22 -13.16
N ILE A 91 -1.54 12.53 -13.32
CA ILE A 91 -0.98 13.88 -13.12
C ILE A 91 -0.18 14.31 -14.34
N GLN A 92 -0.83 14.25 -15.52
CA GLN A 92 -0.18 14.49 -16.80
C GLN A 92 -0.03 15.97 -17.11
N THR A 93 -0.98 16.79 -16.67
CA THR A 93 -0.99 18.24 -16.91
C THR A 93 -0.43 18.99 -15.71
N GLU A 94 0.06 20.20 -15.95
CA GLU A 94 0.51 21.09 -14.89
C GLU A 94 -0.63 21.46 -13.91
N GLU A 95 -1.87 21.57 -14.43
CA GLU A 95 -3.04 21.86 -13.60
C GLU A 95 -3.33 20.68 -12.63
N GLU A 96 -3.26 19.43 -13.10
CA GLU A 96 -3.45 18.24 -12.23
C GLU A 96 -2.36 18.17 -11.15
N ARG A 97 -1.11 18.42 -11.51
CA ARG A 97 0.01 18.51 -10.56
C ARG A 97 -0.18 19.62 -9.53
N ALA A 98 -0.57 20.81 -9.99
CA ALA A 98 -0.82 21.95 -9.12
C ALA A 98 -1.93 21.65 -8.08
N LYS A 99 -3.03 21.04 -8.51
CA LYS A 99 -4.12 20.62 -7.60
C LYS A 99 -3.65 19.63 -6.55
N LEU A 100 -2.85 18.63 -6.93
CA LEU A 100 -2.31 17.67 -5.96
C LEU A 100 -1.34 18.34 -4.98
N LYS A 101 -0.47 19.24 -5.46
CA LYS A 101 0.42 20.03 -4.59
C LYS A 101 -0.35 20.94 -3.63
N GLU A 102 -1.45 21.52 -4.06
CA GLU A 102 -2.34 22.31 -3.21
C GLU A 102 -2.93 21.47 -2.06
N LEU A 103 -3.38 20.24 -2.33
CA LEU A 103 -3.85 19.30 -1.30
C LEU A 103 -2.75 18.97 -0.28
N ILE A 104 -1.50 18.79 -0.74
CA ILE A 104 -0.35 18.52 0.13
C ILE A 104 -0.05 19.72 1.05
N ASP A 105 -0.23 20.94 0.58
CA ASP A 105 0.07 22.16 1.34
C ASP A 105 -1.12 22.67 2.17
N GLN A 106 -2.31 22.10 2.01
CA GLN A 106 -3.55 22.59 2.61
C GLN A 106 -3.56 22.51 4.14
N GLU A 107 -2.99 21.44 4.70
CA GLU A 107 -3.11 21.15 6.12
C GLU A 107 -1.88 21.59 6.93
N GLN A 108 -2.08 21.79 8.22
CA GLN A 108 -1.03 22.17 9.17
C GLN A 108 -0.71 20.99 10.10
N TYR A 109 0.54 20.89 10.53
CA TYR A 109 0.97 19.92 11.53
C TYR A 109 0.32 20.20 12.90
N ALA A 110 -0.53 19.28 13.35
CA ALA A 110 -1.24 19.39 14.63
C ALA A 110 -1.88 18.05 15.04
N GLY A 111 -2.28 17.94 16.31
CA GLY A 111 -3.01 16.77 16.83
C GLY A 111 -2.12 15.57 17.14
N ASN A 112 -2.76 14.46 17.41
CA ASN A 112 -2.16 13.16 17.74
C ASN A 112 -1.83 12.37 16.45
N THR A 113 -1.31 11.12 16.62
CA THR A 113 -0.82 10.30 15.52
C THR A 113 -1.59 8.97 15.44
N ASP A 114 -2.47 8.82 14.45
CA ASP A 114 -3.18 7.56 14.16
C ASP A 114 -2.70 6.95 12.83
N ILE A 115 -1.54 6.31 12.85
CA ILE A 115 -0.95 5.69 11.65
C ILE A 115 -1.88 4.63 11.09
N GLY A 116 -2.53 3.83 11.95
CA GLY A 116 -3.45 2.77 11.54
C GLY A 116 -4.62 3.31 10.74
N LEU A 117 -5.21 4.44 11.18
CA LEU A 117 -6.27 5.12 10.44
C LEU A 117 -5.79 5.61 9.08
N GLY A 118 -4.67 6.33 9.04
CA GLY A 118 -4.09 6.85 7.80
C GLY A 118 -3.78 5.74 6.80
N LEU A 119 -3.14 4.67 7.27
CA LEU A 119 -2.75 3.52 6.45
C LEU A 119 -3.97 2.74 5.93
N SER A 120 -4.98 2.50 6.80
CA SER A 120 -6.23 1.84 6.41
C SER A 120 -6.96 2.62 5.33
N TYR A 121 -7.07 3.92 5.52
CA TYR A 121 -7.74 4.80 4.58
C TYR A 121 -7.00 4.87 3.22
N GLY A 122 -5.67 4.95 3.23
CA GLY A 122 -4.86 4.90 2.03
C GLY A 122 -5.01 3.58 1.27
N TYR A 123 -5.07 2.46 1.98
CA TYR A 123 -5.35 1.15 1.40
C TYR A 123 -6.75 1.09 0.76
N GLU A 124 -7.78 1.60 1.42
CA GLU A 124 -9.14 1.68 0.86
C GLU A 124 -9.20 2.50 -0.42
N LEU A 125 -8.51 3.64 -0.46
CA LEU A 125 -8.47 4.52 -1.64
C LEU A 125 -7.71 3.90 -2.83
N LEU A 126 -6.73 3.02 -2.60
CA LEU A 126 -6.11 2.25 -3.67
C LEU A 126 -7.12 1.31 -4.34
N GLY A 127 -8.12 0.84 -3.59
CA GLY A 127 -9.14 -0.05 -4.07
C GLY A 127 -8.62 -1.45 -4.41
N LYS A 128 -9.49 -2.26 -4.99
CA LYS A 128 -9.15 -3.64 -5.35
C LYS A 128 -8.05 -3.69 -6.41
N PRO A 129 -7.18 -4.72 -6.38
CA PRO A 129 -6.17 -4.93 -7.41
C PRO A 129 -6.80 -4.91 -8.81
N SER A 130 -6.35 -3.97 -9.65
CA SER A 130 -6.89 -3.72 -11.00
C SER A 130 -5.99 -4.27 -12.12
N GLY A 131 -5.03 -5.15 -11.78
CA GLY A 131 -3.97 -5.58 -12.67
C GLY A 131 -2.83 -4.55 -12.81
N ARG A 132 -2.91 -3.41 -12.10
CA ARG A 132 -1.83 -2.43 -11.94
C ARG A 132 -1.01 -2.76 -10.70
N LYS A 133 0.27 -2.45 -10.70
CA LYS A 133 1.08 -2.49 -9.48
C LYS A 133 0.59 -1.40 -8.53
N GLN A 134 0.54 -1.70 -7.25
CA GLN A 134 0.11 -0.77 -6.22
C GLN A 134 1.17 -0.69 -5.13
N VAL A 135 1.47 0.51 -4.69
CA VAL A 135 2.40 0.75 -3.58
C VAL A 135 1.84 1.83 -2.65
N ILE A 136 2.14 1.71 -1.37
CA ILE A 136 1.90 2.73 -0.37
C ILE A 136 3.26 3.28 0.07
N VAL A 137 3.37 4.60 0.18
CA VAL A 137 4.50 5.28 0.80
C VAL A 137 4.00 5.96 2.06
N LEU A 138 4.30 5.35 3.20
CA LEU A 138 3.95 5.87 4.52
C LEU A 138 5.07 6.79 5.03
N ILE A 139 4.72 8.01 5.38
CA ILE A 139 5.64 9.03 5.87
C ILE A 139 5.19 9.45 7.26
N SER A 140 6.04 9.26 8.28
CA SER A 140 5.75 9.61 9.67
C SER A 140 7.05 9.80 10.46
N ASP A 141 6.96 10.41 11.63
CA ASP A 141 8.12 10.64 12.50
C ASP A 141 8.16 9.71 13.73
N GLY A 142 7.20 8.81 13.88
CA GLY A 142 7.19 8.00 15.08
C GLY A 142 6.18 6.87 15.12
N GLU A 143 5.74 6.61 16.35
CA GLU A 143 4.72 5.62 16.67
C GLU A 143 3.33 6.27 16.75
N ALA A 144 2.30 5.41 16.62
CA ALA A 144 0.94 5.85 16.92
C ALA A 144 0.82 6.32 18.36
N ASP A 145 0.31 7.53 18.56
CA ASP A 145 0.01 8.10 19.86
C ASP A 145 -1.33 8.84 19.83
N LEU A 146 -2.29 8.31 20.56
CA LEU A 146 -3.65 8.84 20.67
C LEU A 146 -3.99 9.27 22.09
N GLN A 147 -2.98 9.49 22.93
CA GLN A 147 -3.22 9.97 24.29
C GLN A 147 -3.82 11.38 24.24
N GLY A 148 -5.02 11.52 24.78
CA GLY A 148 -5.75 12.79 24.79
C GLY A 148 -6.52 13.13 23.52
N SER A 149 -6.54 12.25 22.51
CA SER A 149 -7.41 12.39 21.34
C SER A 149 -8.89 12.24 21.74
N ASP A 150 -9.75 13.03 21.10
CA ASP A 150 -11.21 13.01 21.31
C ASP A 150 -11.95 12.13 20.28
N THR A 151 -11.21 11.42 19.42
CA THR A 151 -11.79 10.60 18.34
C THR A 151 -12.43 9.30 18.82
N GLY A 152 -12.20 8.92 20.09
CA GLY A 152 -12.62 7.63 20.63
C GLY A 152 -11.76 6.44 20.17
N ARG A 153 -10.74 6.68 19.33
CA ARG A 153 -9.76 5.68 18.94
C ARG A 153 -8.62 5.64 19.96
N THR A 154 -7.95 4.51 20.04
CA THR A 154 -6.82 4.31 20.96
C THR A 154 -5.56 3.91 20.18
N THR A 155 -4.41 4.13 20.78
CA THR A 155 -3.11 3.68 20.22
C THR A 155 -3.11 2.19 19.92
N GLU A 156 -3.79 1.37 20.72
CA GLU A 156 -3.90 -0.07 20.51
C GLU A 156 -4.72 -0.41 19.25
N ILE A 157 -5.86 0.28 19.04
CA ILE A 157 -6.66 0.13 17.81
C ILE A 157 -5.84 0.53 16.59
N SER A 158 -5.09 1.64 16.67
CA SER A 158 -4.19 2.06 15.59
C SER A 158 -3.16 0.98 15.24
N LYS A 159 -2.51 0.39 16.24
CA LYS A 159 -1.54 -0.71 16.05
C LYS A 159 -2.17 -1.97 15.43
N GLN A 160 -3.38 -2.32 15.84
CA GLN A 160 -4.13 -3.44 15.25
C GLN A 160 -4.44 -3.18 13.77
N ASP A 161 -4.91 -2.00 13.44
CA ASP A 161 -5.20 -1.60 12.05
C ASP A 161 -3.93 -1.62 11.19
N MET A 162 -2.80 -1.08 11.69
CA MET A 162 -1.51 -1.15 11.01
C MET A 162 -1.12 -2.58 10.65
N THR A 163 -1.24 -3.50 11.63
CA THR A 163 -0.92 -4.92 11.43
C THR A 163 -1.86 -5.56 10.41
N ALA A 164 -3.15 -5.30 10.51
CA ALA A 164 -4.15 -5.87 9.61
C ALA A 164 -3.93 -5.41 8.16
N VAL A 165 -3.66 -4.11 7.96
CA VAL A 165 -3.38 -3.56 6.61
C VAL A 165 -2.08 -4.10 6.06
N ALA A 166 -1.01 -4.19 6.85
CA ALA A 166 0.26 -4.76 6.40
C ALA A 166 0.10 -6.21 5.93
N GLN A 167 -0.64 -7.04 6.67
CA GLN A 167 -0.95 -8.42 6.30
C GLN A 167 -1.77 -8.49 5.01
N GLU A 168 -2.77 -7.64 4.87
CA GLU A 168 -3.60 -7.62 3.67
C GLU A 168 -2.82 -7.12 2.44
N CYS A 169 -1.94 -6.13 2.62
CA CYS A 169 -1.02 -5.67 1.58
C CYS A 169 -0.08 -6.80 1.13
N ALA A 170 0.53 -7.54 2.06
CA ALA A 170 1.36 -8.70 1.75
C ALA A 170 0.58 -9.76 0.95
N ARG A 171 -0.65 -10.08 1.37
CA ARG A 171 -1.52 -11.06 0.71
C ARG A 171 -1.92 -10.65 -0.71
N THR A 172 -2.07 -9.35 -0.97
CA THR A 172 -2.50 -8.79 -2.26
C THR A 172 -1.36 -8.33 -3.15
N GLY A 173 -0.10 -8.45 -2.69
CA GLY A 173 1.10 -8.03 -3.43
C GLY A 173 1.31 -6.51 -3.47
N ILE A 174 0.65 -5.76 -2.58
CA ILE A 174 0.89 -4.32 -2.36
C ILE A 174 2.10 -4.17 -1.44
N ARG A 175 3.07 -3.35 -1.83
CA ARG A 175 4.23 -3.04 -0.98
C ARG A 175 4.01 -1.74 -0.23
N ILE A 176 4.39 -1.74 1.06
CA ILE A 176 4.43 -0.53 1.87
C ILE A 176 5.90 -0.14 2.05
N TYR A 177 6.24 1.05 1.58
CA TYR A 177 7.52 1.70 1.87
C TYR A 177 7.31 2.70 2.99
N THR A 178 8.25 2.79 3.91
CA THR A 178 8.17 3.73 5.02
C THR A 178 9.32 4.72 4.96
N ILE A 179 9.02 5.99 5.20
CA ILE A 179 10.00 7.07 5.34
C ILE A 179 9.82 7.64 6.74
N ALA A 180 10.85 7.46 7.58
CA ALA A 180 10.84 7.90 8.96
C ALA A 180 11.60 9.22 9.12
N PHE A 181 11.02 10.15 9.85
CA PHE A 181 11.61 11.43 10.25
C PHE A 181 11.97 11.41 11.74
N GLY A 182 12.91 12.28 12.17
CA GLY A 182 13.33 12.41 13.55
C GLY A 182 14.53 11.56 13.97
N ASP A 183 14.87 11.60 15.25
CA ASP A 183 16.03 10.89 15.79
C ASP A 183 15.78 9.37 15.92
N TYR A 184 16.81 8.58 15.65
CA TYR A 184 16.78 7.13 15.48
C TYR A 184 16.54 6.32 16.79
N ASP A 185 16.12 6.96 17.88
CA ASP A 185 16.10 6.37 19.23
C ASP A 185 14.88 5.46 19.55
N GLY A 186 14.41 4.67 18.60
CA GLY A 186 13.47 3.59 18.88
C GLY A 186 12.04 3.79 18.35
N ASN A 187 11.63 5.00 18.01
CA ASN A 187 10.27 5.30 17.55
C ASN A 187 9.97 4.83 16.11
N THR A 188 11.00 4.37 15.38
CA THR A 188 10.86 3.95 13.98
C THR A 188 10.72 2.43 13.79
N GLN A 189 10.78 1.66 14.88
CA GLN A 189 10.72 0.19 14.81
C GLN A 189 9.42 -0.30 14.19
N THR A 190 8.30 0.29 14.56
CA THR A 190 6.98 -0.05 14.02
C THR A 190 6.90 0.21 12.50
N LEU A 191 7.42 1.34 12.04
CA LEU A 191 7.48 1.67 10.61
C LEU A 191 8.32 0.64 9.83
N LYS A 192 9.45 0.23 10.39
CA LYS A 192 10.32 -0.80 9.82
C LYS A 192 9.59 -2.14 9.70
N GLU A 193 8.93 -2.58 10.76
CA GLU A 193 8.16 -3.83 10.76
C GLU A 193 7.04 -3.83 9.71
N ILE A 194 6.33 -2.72 9.52
CA ILE A 194 5.31 -2.58 8.47
C ILE A 194 5.91 -2.80 7.08
N SER A 195 7.06 -2.17 6.79
CA SER A 195 7.70 -2.29 5.47
C SER A 195 8.23 -3.71 5.25
N GLU A 196 8.91 -4.30 6.23
CA GLU A 196 9.47 -5.65 6.14
C GLU A 196 8.39 -6.72 5.93
N ASN A 197 7.24 -6.60 6.59
CA ASN A 197 6.11 -7.55 6.46
C ASN A 197 5.50 -7.57 5.04
N THR A 198 5.76 -6.58 4.22
CA THR A 198 5.24 -6.51 2.84
C THR A 198 6.30 -6.79 1.76
N LEU A 199 7.55 -7.06 2.16
CA LEU A 199 8.65 -7.37 1.25
C LEU A 199 8.84 -8.88 0.99
N ALA A 200 8.14 -9.74 1.76
CA ALA A 200 8.27 -11.20 1.71
C ALA A 200 7.60 -11.83 0.50
#